data_5422f1a392c244af7a536cc2c3bbda6e
#
_entry.id   5422f1a392c244af7a536cc2c3bbda6e
#
_cell.length_a   1.000
_cell.length_b   1.000
_cell.length_c   1.000
_cell.angle_alpha   90.00
_cell.angle_beta   90.00
_cell.angle_gamma   90.00
#
_symmetry.space_group_name_H-M   'P 1'
#
loop_
_entity.id
_entity.type
_entity.pdbx_description
1 polymer ?
#
loop_
_entity_poly.entity_id
_entity_poly.type
_entity_poly.pdbx_seq_one_letter_code
_entity_poly.pdbx_strand_id
1 'polypeptide(L)'
;MFYVKAKSYVDELDDKDLRSLNTSFSANLSYRYKVLNFYANYYHVLPGIEESFHTGNIDFVGLGCKIDIIKNKLLLNIQAQDIFSGTKSNNRTEYKDYVFRNRINNDNTSFRVGLTYNFGKQKAKKADINISNNETNRLPDIKK
;
A
#
# COMPACT_ATOMS: atom_id res chain seq x y z
N MET A 1 -10.44 8.25 0.45
CA MET A 1 -10.92 9.48 -0.23
C MET A 1 -10.78 10.63 0.73
N PHE A 2 -10.07 11.68 0.37
CA PHE A 2 -9.92 12.88 1.19
C PHE A 2 -10.00 14.13 0.32
N TYR A 3 -10.52 15.20 0.91
CA TYR A 3 -10.69 16.49 0.27
C TYR A 3 -9.59 17.44 0.73
N VAL A 4 -8.90 18.07 -0.19
CA VAL A 4 -7.87 19.07 0.09
C VAL A 4 -8.34 20.44 -0.40
N LYS A 5 -8.28 21.41 0.49
CA LYS A 5 -8.40 22.82 0.17
C LYS A 5 -7.11 23.49 0.58
N ALA A 6 -6.32 23.94 -0.39
CA ALA A 6 -5.10 24.69 -0.15
C ALA A 6 -5.32 26.16 -0.52
N LYS A 7 -4.87 27.07 0.32
CA LYS A 7 -4.82 28.49 0.04
C LYS A 7 -3.35 28.91 -0.10
N SER A 8 -3.03 29.58 -1.18
CA SER A 8 -1.69 30.13 -1.37
C SER A 8 -1.46 31.30 -0.42
N TYR A 9 -0.31 31.26 0.29
CA TYR A 9 0.20 32.36 1.10
C TYR A 9 1.42 33.02 0.46
N VAL A 10 1.78 32.61 -0.76
CA VAL A 10 2.94 33.13 -1.48
C VAL A 10 2.43 34.08 -2.56
N ASP A 11 2.87 35.33 -2.53
CA ASP A 11 2.43 36.36 -3.47
C ASP A 11 2.74 36.04 -4.94
N GLU A 12 3.63 35.09 -5.19
CA GLU A 12 4.03 34.61 -6.51
C GLU A 12 3.13 33.51 -7.08
N LEU A 13 2.31 32.86 -6.23
CA LEU A 13 1.31 31.90 -6.70
C LEU A 13 0.06 32.65 -7.15
N ASP A 14 -0.48 32.29 -8.32
CA ASP A 14 -1.76 32.79 -8.79
C ASP A 14 -2.82 32.55 -7.68
N ASP A 15 -3.53 33.60 -7.25
CA ASP A 15 -4.49 33.59 -6.11
C ASP A 15 -5.74 32.75 -6.43
N LYS A 16 -5.53 31.54 -6.93
CA LYS A 16 -6.58 30.54 -7.15
C LYS A 16 -6.75 29.67 -5.92
N ASP A 17 -7.94 29.68 -5.38
CA ASP A 17 -8.38 28.66 -4.40
C ASP A 17 -8.20 27.27 -5.04
N LEU A 18 -7.12 26.58 -4.71
CA LEU A 18 -6.86 25.23 -5.17
C LEU A 18 -7.80 24.27 -4.40
N ARG A 19 -8.74 23.69 -5.12
CA ARG A 19 -9.68 22.71 -4.55
C ARG A 19 -9.60 21.41 -5.34
N SER A 20 -9.39 20.32 -4.67
CA SER A 20 -9.36 19.00 -5.30
C SER A 20 -9.88 17.92 -4.37
N LEU A 21 -10.43 16.91 -5.00
CA LEU A 21 -10.81 15.67 -4.37
C LEU A 21 -9.73 14.64 -4.65
N ASN A 22 -8.85 14.42 -3.68
CA ASN A 22 -7.81 13.40 -3.81
C ASN A 22 -8.43 12.01 -3.55
N THR A 23 -8.44 11.19 -4.57
CA THR A 23 -9.04 9.86 -4.53
C THR A 23 -8.05 8.82 -5.01
N SER A 24 -7.96 7.73 -4.29
CA SER A 24 -7.22 6.55 -4.72
C SER A 24 -8.13 5.32 -4.68
N PHE A 25 -7.84 4.39 -5.56
CA PHE A 25 -8.50 3.10 -5.65
C PHE A 25 -7.46 1.99 -5.56
N SER A 26 -7.75 0.95 -4.79
CA SER A 26 -6.92 -0.25 -4.73
C SER A 26 -7.76 -1.50 -4.84
N ALA A 27 -7.25 -2.48 -5.59
CA ALA A 27 -7.84 -3.79 -5.71
C ALA A 27 -6.76 -4.86 -5.51
N ASN A 28 -7.08 -5.85 -4.68
CA ASN A 28 -6.23 -6.99 -4.44
C ASN A 28 -7.02 -8.27 -4.74
N LEU A 29 -6.46 -9.10 -5.61
CA LEU A 29 -7.04 -10.37 -6.00
C LEU A 29 -6.07 -11.49 -5.62
N SER A 30 -6.59 -12.56 -5.05
CA SER A 30 -5.82 -13.78 -4.83
C SER A 30 -6.64 -15.00 -5.24
N TYR A 31 -6.00 -15.92 -5.93
CA TYR A 31 -6.61 -17.17 -6.37
C TYR A 31 -5.69 -18.34 -6.10
N ARG A 32 -6.22 -19.33 -5.36
CA ARG A 32 -5.46 -20.52 -5.02
C ARG A 32 -5.96 -21.72 -5.82
N TYR A 33 -5.02 -22.37 -6.48
CA TYR A 33 -5.27 -23.63 -7.17
C TYR A 33 -4.20 -24.67 -6.77
N LYS A 34 -4.59 -25.68 -6.03
CA LYS A 34 -3.69 -26.73 -5.52
C LYS A 34 -2.48 -26.14 -4.77
N VAL A 35 -1.29 -26.28 -5.35
CA VAL A 35 -0.03 -25.78 -4.79
C VAL A 35 0.33 -24.35 -5.26
N LEU A 36 -0.48 -23.82 -6.17
CA LEU A 36 -0.27 -22.50 -6.76
C LEU A 36 -1.16 -21.47 -6.05
N ASN A 37 -0.59 -20.32 -5.70
CA ASN A 37 -1.33 -19.18 -5.21
C ASN A 37 -0.96 -17.96 -6.05
N PHE A 38 -1.86 -17.55 -6.91
CA PHE A 38 -1.75 -16.35 -7.73
C PHE A 38 -2.25 -15.16 -6.95
N TYR A 39 -1.58 -14.01 -7.11
CA TYR A 39 -2.04 -12.76 -6.57
C TYR A 39 -1.79 -11.62 -7.55
N ALA A 40 -2.71 -10.68 -7.57
CA ALA A 40 -2.63 -9.46 -8.32
C ALA A 40 -3.01 -8.29 -7.43
N ASN A 41 -2.31 -7.19 -7.57
CA ASN A 41 -2.63 -5.94 -6.91
C ASN A 41 -2.64 -4.81 -7.94
N TYR A 42 -3.65 -3.97 -7.81
CA TYR A 42 -3.81 -2.76 -8.59
C TYR A 42 -3.99 -1.58 -7.65
N TYR A 43 -3.29 -0.50 -7.93
CA TYR A 43 -3.43 0.75 -7.23
C TYR A 43 -3.47 1.89 -8.23
N HIS A 44 -4.46 2.76 -8.09
CA HIS A 44 -4.67 3.91 -8.94
C HIS A 44 -4.92 5.15 -8.10
N VAL A 45 -4.21 6.22 -8.42
CA VAL A 45 -4.43 7.56 -7.85
C VAL A 45 -4.94 8.46 -8.95
N LEU A 46 -6.09 9.04 -8.74
CA LEU A 46 -6.64 10.05 -9.63
C LEU A 46 -5.84 11.35 -9.53
N PRO A 47 -5.80 12.15 -10.62
CA PRO A 47 -5.21 13.48 -10.57
C PRO A 47 -5.82 14.31 -9.44
N GLY A 48 -4.97 15.03 -8.73
CA GLY A 48 -5.38 15.80 -7.57
C GLY A 48 -4.49 16.99 -7.31
N ILE A 49 -4.60 17.53 -6.11
CA ILE A 49 -3.73 18.59 -5.62
C ILE A 49 -3.07 18.09 -4.34
N GLU A 50 -1.76 18.17 -4.30
CA GLU A 50 -0.95 17.89 -3.15
C GLU A 50 -0.14 19.14 -2.83
N GLU A 51 -0.37 19.71 -1.65
CA GLU A 51 0.15 21.03 -1.26
C GLU A 51 -0.25 22.11 -2.28
N SER A 52 0.69 22.55 -3.12
CA SER A 52 0.49 23.55 -4.18
C SER A 52 0.67 22.99 -5.60
N PHE A 53 0.76 21.67 -5.73
CA PHE A 53 1.03 21.00 -6.99
C PHE A 53 -0.20 20.26 -7.50
N HIS A 54 -0.47 20.42 -8.80
CA HIS A 54 -1.36 19.49 -9.48
C HIS A 54 -0.62 18.19 -9.76
N THR A 55 -1.05 17.10 -9.16
CA THR A 55 -0.49 15.76 -9.38
C THR A 55 -1.24 15.06 -10.49
N GLY A 56 -0.50 14.36 -11.36
CA GLY A 56 -1.08 13.47 -12.37
C GLY A 56 -1.60 12.16 -11.76
N ASN A 57 -2.19 11.32 -12.60
CA ASN A 57 -2.56 9.97 -12.22
C ASN A 57 -1.31 9.09 -12.00
N ILE A 58 -1.45 8.16 -11.07
CA ILE A 58 -0.44 7.13 -10.81
C ILE A 58 -1.14 5.78 -10.93
N ASP A 59 -0.56 4.89 -11.72
CA ASP A 59 -1.03 3.53 -11.89
C ASP A 59 0.06 2.55 -11.45
N PHE A 60 -0.32 1.56 -10.68
CA PHE A 60 0.58 0.51 -10.25
C PHE A 60 -0.10 -0.85 -10.40
N VAL A 61 0.55 -1.77 -11.10
CA VAL A 61 0.10 -3.15 -11.26
C VAL A 61 1.19 -4.10 -10.85
N GLY A 62 0.87 -4.98 -9.92
CA GLY A 62 1.74 -6.06 -9.49
C GLY A 62 1.06 -7.42 -9.68
N LEU A 63 1.83 -8.39 -10.10
CA LEU A 63 1.40 -9.78 -10.25
C LEU A 63 2.39 -10.71 -9.55
N GLY A 64 1.90 -11.82 -9.05
CA GLY A 64 2.80 -12.82 -8.50
C GLY A 64 2.16 -14.18 -8.35
N CYS A 65 3.03 -15.17 -8.15
CA CYS A 65 2.67 -16.54 -7.92
C CYS A 65 3.56 -17.14 -6.84
N LYS A 66 2.92 -17.76 -5.85
CA LYS A 66 3.60 -18.59 -4.83
C LYS A 66 3.32 -20.05 -5.14
N ILE A 67 4.36 -20.87 -5.13
CA ILE A 67 4.30 -22.29 -5.47
C ILE A 67 4.86 -23.09 -4.29
N ASP A 68 3.99 -23.89 -3.66
CA ASP A 68 4.42 -24.83 -2.63
C ASP A 68 5.05 -26.08 -3.30
N ILE A 69 6.35 -26.03 -3.61
CA ILE A 69 7.07 -27.14 -4.24
C ILE A 69 7.07 -28.36 -3.31
N ILE A 70 7.35 -28.14 -2.03
CA ILE A 70 7.23 -29.14 -0.97
C ILE A 70 6.37 -28.52 0.12
N LYS A 71 5.21 -29.13 0.36
CA LYS A 71 4.24 -28.64 1.36
C LYS A 71 4.91 -28.33 2.69
N ASN A 72 4.74 -27.06 3.13
CA ASN A 72 5.29 -26.53 4.38
C ASN A 72 6.82 -26.50 4.49
N LYS A 73 7.56 -26.85 3.43
CA LYS A 73 9.03 -26.89 3.44
C LYS A 73 9.68 -26.01 2.40
N LEU A 74 9.25 -26.08 1.14
CA LEU A 74 9.90 -25.38 0.06
C LEU A 74 8.86 -24.55 -0.71
N LEU A 75 9.03 -23.24 -0.66
CA LEU A 75 8.18 -22.26 -1.32
C LEU A 75 8.99 -21.50 -2.37
N LEU A 76 8.50 -21.47 -3.59
CA LEU A 76 8.97 -20.58 -4.65
C LEU A 76 8.01 -19.40 -4.76
N ASN A 77 8.53 -18.19 -4.74
CA ASN A 77 7.77 -16.96 -4.97
C ASN A 77 8.32 -16.25 -6.20
N ILE A 78 7.44 -15.95 -7.14
CA ILE A 78 7.74 -15.20 -8.36
C ILE A 78 6.83 -13.99 -8.37
N GLN A 79 7.38 -12.79 -8.53
CA GLN A 79 6.58 -11.57 -8.59
C GLN A 79 7.14 -10.58 -9.60
N ALA A 80 6.22 -9.85 -10.21
CA ALA A 80 6.49 -8.71 -11.06
C ALA A 80 5.76 -7.50 -10.50
N GLN A 81 6.42 -6.37 -10.40
CA GLN A 81 5.85 -5.13 -9.89
C GLN A 81 5.99 -4.03 -10.92
N ASP A 82 5.01 -3.15 -10.95
CA ASP A 82 4.90 -2.00 -11.87
C ASP A 82 5.12 -2.40 -13.35
N ILE A 83 4.47 -3.50 -13.75
CA ILE A 83 4.67 -4.14 -15.06
C ILE A 83 4.34 -3.24 -16.26
N PHE A 84 3.60 -2.17 -16.05
CA PHE A 84 3.26 -1.18 -17.10
C PHE A 84 4.02 0.13 -16.94
N SER A 85 4.97 0.21 -16.00
CA SER A 85 5.73 1.45 -15.70
C SER A 85 4.80 2.65 -15.49
N GLY A 86 3.68 2.43 -14.81
CA GLY A 86 2.63 3.42 -14.57
C GLY A 86 2.95 4.39 -13.43
N THR A 87 4.03 4.13 -12.68
CA THR A 87 4.45 4.95 -11.54
C THR A 87 5.18 6.22 -12.01
N LYS A 88 4.49 7.01 -12.84
CA LYS A 88 5.00 8.28 -13.36
C LYS A 88 4.20 9.41 -12.73
N SER A 89 4.86 10.40 -12.15
CA SER A 89 4.21 11.59 -11.61
C SER A 89 4.52 12.81 -12.45
N ASN A 90 3.48 13.50 -12.88
CA ASN A 90 3.58 14.78 -13.58
C ASN A 90 2.99 15.85 -12.68
N ASN A 91 3.83 16.67 -12.11
CA ASN A 91 3.41 17.75 -11.23
C ASN A 91 3.48 19.08 -11.98
N ARG A 92 2.44 19.90 -11.80
CA ARG A 92 2.35 21.23 -12.40
C ARG A 92 1.98 22.23 -11.33
N THR A 93 2.74 23.31 -11.24
CA THR A 93 2.42 24.47 -10.41
C THR A 93 2.33 25.70 -11.30
N GLU A 94 1.28 26.46 -11.17
CA GLU A 94 1.08 27.71 -11.87
C GLU A 94 1.44 28.86 -10.92
N TYR A 95 2.42 29.65 -11.33
CA TYR A 95 2.78 30.92 -10.72
C TYR A 95 2.22 32.06 -11.58
N LYS A 96 2.19 33.24 -11.04
CA LYS A 96 1.66 34.40 -11.71
C LYS A 96 2.31 34.71 -13.08
N ASP A 97 3.63 34.51 -13.17
CA ASP A 97 4.42 34.86 -14.36
C ASP A 97 5.00 33.64 -15.08
N TYR A 98 4.91 32.44 -14.50
CA TYR A 98 5.46 31.22 -15.09
C TYR A 98 4.75 29.94 -14.63
N VAL A 99 4.91 28.87 -15.39
CA VAL A 99 4.39 27.54 -15.06
C VAL A 99 5.55 26.59 -14.81
N PHE A 100 5.64 26.08 -13.60
CA PHE A 100 6.59 25.03 -13.24
C PHE A 100 5.99 23.65 -13.54
N ARG A 101 6.73 22.84 -14.30
CA ARG A 101 6.36 21.45 -14.59
C ARG A 101 7.48 20.53 -14.17
N ASN A 102 7.18 19.59 -13.30
CA ASN A 102 8.10 18.55 -12.87
C ASN A 102 7.55 17.19 -13.31
N ARG A 103 8.33 16.46 -14.08
CA ARG A 103 8.02 15.10 -14.49
C ARG A 103 8.97 14.15 -13.78
N ILE A 104 8.44 13.32 -12.91
CA ILE A 104 9.18 12.28 -12.21
C ILE A 104 8.83 10.94 -12.86
N ASN A 105 9.82 10.33 -13.51
CA ASN A 105 9.73 8.98 -14.04
C ASN A 105 10.45 8.05 -13.08
N ASN A 106 9.71 7.35 -12.25
CA ASN A 106 10.26 6.30 -11.41
C ASN A 106 10.12 4.97 -12.16
N ASP A 107 11.23 4.40 -12.58
CA ASP A 107 11.23 3.03 -13.10
C ASP A 107 11.23 2.06 -11.90
N ASN A 108 10.05 1.68 -11.48
CA ASN A 108 9.81 0.75 -10.39
C ASN A 108 9.55 -0.68 -10.90
N THR A 109 9.66 -0.88 -12.22
CA THR A 109 9.49 -2.21 -12.82
C THR A 109 10.53 -3.17 -12.25
N SER A 110 10.05 -4.19 -11.58
CA SER A 110 10.93 -5.19 -10.97
C SER A 110 10.37 -6.59 -11.08
N PHE A 111 11.29 -7.54 -11.31
CA PHE A 111 11.01 -8.97 -11.26
C PHE A 111 11.80 -9.58 -10.12
N ARG A 112 11.12 -10.35 -9.28
CA ARG A 112 11.75 -11.01 -8.14
C ARG A 112 11.41 -12.48 -8.14
N VAL A 113 12.44 -13.30 -7.90
CA VAL A 113 12.29 -14.74 -7.66
C VAL A 113 12.90 -15.03 -6.31
N GLY A 114 12.15 -15.66 -5.45
CA GLY A 114 12.59 -16.03 -4.11
C GLY A 114 12.31 -17.50 -3.83
N LEU A 115 13.28 -18.19 -3.25
CA LEU A 115 13.16 -19.55 -2.78
C LEU A 115 13.29 -19.57 -1.26
N THR A 116 12.26 -20.07 -0.57
CA THR A 116 12.26 -20.17 0.88
C THR A 116 12.21 -21.64 1.29
N TYR A 117 13.18 -22.05 2.09
CA TYR A 117 13.20 -23.39 2.68
C TYR A 117 13.06 -23.31 4.20
N ASN A 118 12.02 -23.96 4.73
CA ASN A 118 11.76 -24.03 6.15
C ASN A 118 12.40 -25.27 6.75
N PHE A 119 13.40 -25.07 7.61
CA PHE A 119 14.06 -26.13 8.35
C PHE A 119 13.29 -26.46 9.64
N GLY A 120 13.23 -27.74 9.96
CA GLY A 120 12.67 -28.21 11.23
C GLY A 120 11.16 -28.55 11.18
N LYS A 121 10.72 -29.25 12.22
CA LYS A 121 9.30 -29.54 12.47
C LYS A 121 8.72 -28.38 13.31
N GLN A 122 8.02 -27.44 12.70
CA GLN A 122 7.21 -26.48 13.45
C GLN A 122 6.05 -27.25 14.10
N LYS A 123 6.26 -27.77 15.29
CA LYS A 123 5.17 -28.01 16.22
C LYS A 123 4.82 -26.62 16.79
N ALA A 124 3.80 -25.99 16.25
CA ALA A 124 3.16 -24.90 16.97
C ALA A 124 2.71 -25.46 18.31
N LYS A 125 3.47 -25.19 19.38
CA LYS A 125 2.93 -25.32 20.72
C LYS A 125 1.74 -24.34 20.75
N LYS A 126 0.51 -24.86 20.79
CA LYS A 126 -0.59 -24.06 21.30
C LYS A 126 -0.12 -23.57 22.66
N ALA A 127 0.12 -22.29 22.77
CA ALA A 127 0.22 -21.66 24.07
C ALA A 127 -1.19 -21.80 24.65
N ASP A 128 -1.39 -22.73 25.58
CA ASP A 128 -2.52 -22.68 26.45
C ASP A 128 -2.36 -21.43 27.31
N ILE A 129 -2.90 -20.34 26.81
CA ILE A 129 -3.07 -19.13 27.59
C ILE A 129 -4.21 -19.43 28.55
N ASN A 130 -3.86 -20.04 29.66
CA ASN A 130 -4.75 -20.17 30.82
C ASN A 130 -4.87 -18.75 31.40
N ILE A 131 -5.80 -17.98 30.86
CA ILE A 131 -6.20 -16.70 31.48
C ILE A 131 -7.06 -17.11 32.70
N SER A 132 -6.40 -17.53 33.77
CA SER A 132 -7.04 -17.56 35.07
C SER A 132 -7.15 -16.09 35.50
N ASN A 133 -8.32 -15.51 35.31
CA ASN A 133 -8.67 -14.21 35.88
C ASN A 133 -8.70 -14.32 37.41
N ASN A 134 -7.52 -14.30 38.03
CA ASN A 134 -7.40 -14.18 39.49
C ASN A 134 -7.73 -12.78 40.02
N GLU A 135 -8.24 -11.90 39.18
CA GLU A 135 -8.59 -10.53 39.60
C GLU A 135 -9.97 -10.44 40.26
N THR A 136 -10.83 -11.42 40.08
CA THR A 136 -12.13 -11.45 40.79
C THR A 136 -12.01 -11.64 42.29
N ASN A 137 -10.89 -12.13 42.79
CA ASN A 137 -10.67 -12.34 44.22
C ASN A 137 -10.04 -11.13 44.93
N ARG A 138 -9.85 -10.02 44.27
CA ARG A 138 -9.27 -8.78 44.86
C ARG A 138 -10.28 -7.70 45.18
N LEU A 139 -11.55 -7.92 44.89
CA LEU A 139 -12.57 -6.93 45.28
C LEU A 139 -12.90 -7.17 46.79
N PRO A 140 -12.68 -6.16 47.64
CA PRO A 140 -13.11 -6.23 49.02
C PRO A 140 -14.66 -6.26 49.06
N ASP A 141 -15.23 -7.18 49.82
CA ASP A 141 -16.67 -7.26 50.10
C ASP A 141 -17.14 -5.91 50.70
N ILE A 142 -17.87 -5.14 49.91
CA ILE A 142 -18.59 -3.99 50.40
C ILE A 142 -19.83 -4.52 51.11
N LYS A 143 -19.70 -4.75 52.42
CA LYS A 143 -20.85 -4.98 53.30
C LYS A 143 -21.68 -3.69 53.37
N LYS A 144 -22.94 -3.81 52.98
CA LYS A 144 -24.00 -2.84 53.33
C LYS A 144 -24.37 -2.99 54.76
#